data_f35801367ecc16739ff99d340ee4a6ca
#
_entry.id   f35801367ecc16739ff99d340ee4a6ca
#
_cell.length_a   1.000
_cell.length_b   1.000
_cell.length_c   1.000
_cell.angle_alpha   90.00
_cell.angle_beta   90.00
_cell.angle_gamma   90.00
#
_symmetry.space_group_name_H-M   'P 1'
#
loop_
_entity.id
_entity.type
_entity.pdbx_description
1 polymer ?
#
loop_
_entity_poly.entity_id
_entity_poly.type
_entity_poly.pdbx_seq_one_letter_code
_entity_poly.pdbx_strand_id
1 'polypeptide(L)'
;MNLLRKLSFSLVFVLAALSLRAQAVIDLSAYIDDETAAQLGDNNAAALKNKISKIITRNGMADAAGLFVVTPTLTITDDGAVDTGMTTLHVLRADLTLSVKNLFEDTVFGSQTISLQANGKSIEACMRSLINKVNVNDARFAKLIGDVQQGIADY
;
A
#
# COMPACT_ATOMS: atom_id res chain seq x y z
N MET A 1 -33.97 48.62 -0.59
CA MET A 1 -33.06 47.94 -1.52
C MET A 1 -31.87 47.23 -0.84
N ASN A 2 -31.57 47.47 0.42
CA ASN A 2 -30.43 46.85 1.13
C ASN A 2 -30.72 45.52 1.85
N LEU A 3 -31.99 45.22 2.11
CA LEU A 3 -32.37 43.97 2.82
C LEU A 3 -32.35 42.76 1.91
N LEU A 4 -32.81 42.89 0.68
CA LEU A 4 -32.79 41.81 -0.33
C LEU A 4 -31.38 41.43 -0.76
N ARG A 5 -30.44 42.40 -0.80
CA ARG A 5 -29.00 42.11 -1.10
C ARG A 5 -28.31 41.38 0.03
N LYS A 6 -28.65 41.61 1.28
CA LYS A 6 -28.11 40.91 2.46
C LYS A 6 -28.61 39.48 2.57
N LEU A 7 -29.89 39.25 2.20
CA LEU A 7 -30.49 37.91 2.15
C LEU A 7 -29.86 37.04 1.04
N SER A 8 -29.58 37.59 -0.15
CA SER A 8 -28.91 36.90 -1.24
C SER A 8 -27.49 36.44 -0.86
N PHE A 9 -26.73 37.28 -0.16
CA PHE A 9 -25.35 36.96 0.25
C PHE A 9 -25.30 35.86 1.33
N SER A 10 -26.27 35.87 2.25
CA SER A 10 -26.38 34.84 3.31
C SER A 10 -26.80 33.48 2.75
N LEU A 11 -27.65 33.43 1.71
CA LEU A 11 -28.09 32.20 1.08
C LEU A 11 -26.99 31.53 0.28
N VAL A 12 -26.13 32.30 -0.39
CA VAL A 12 -24.97 31.77 -1.15
C VAL A 12 -23.94 31.17 -0.20
N PHE A 13 -23.71 31.74 0.98
CA PHE A 13 -22.78 31.20 1.97
C PHE A 13 -23.27 29.90 2.61
N VAL A 14 -24.58 29.74 2.79
CA VAL A 14 -25.18 28.50 3.33
C VAL A 14 -25.13 27.37 2.29
N LEU A 15 -25.33 27.67 0.99
CA LEU A 15 -25.19 26.67 -0.06
C LEU A 15 -23.73 26.23 -0.26
N ALA A 16 -22.74 27.11 -0.07
CA ALA A 16 -21.32 26.76 -0.17
C ALA A 16 -20.86 25.88 1.00
N ALA A 17 -21.51 25.99 2.17
CA ALA A 17 -21.20 25.14 3.33
C ALA A 17 -21.76 23.71 3.22
N LEU A 18 -22.78 23.49 2.38
CA LEU A 18 -23.38 22.16 2.17
C LEU A 18 -22.62 21.29 1.18
N SER A 19 -21.61 21.83 0.50
CA SER A 19 -20.74 21.09 -0.42
C SER A 19 -19.48 20.50 0.24
N LEU A 20 -19.31 20.61 1.55
CA LEU A 20 -18.41 19.75 2.32
C LEU A 20 -19.01 18.34 2.32
N ARG A 21 -18.86 17.64 1.21
CA ARG A 21 -19.00 16.18 1.23
C ARG A 21 -17.97 15.72 2.27
N ALA A 22 -18.46 15.23 3.39
CA ALA A 22 -17.64 14.40 4.25
C ALA A 22 -17.13 13.28 3.34
N GLN A 23 -15.86 13.35 2.92
CA GLN A 23 -15.22 12.22 2.27
C GLN A 23 -15.33 11.10 3.29
N ALA A 24 -16.09 10.07 2.96
CA ALA A 24 -16.15 8.87 3.78
C ALA A 24 -14.72 8.41 3.95
N VAL A 25 -14.26 8.34 5.20
CA VAL A 25 -12.94 7.79 5.49
C VAL A 25 -13.03 6.31 5.13
N ILE A 26 -12.33 5.93 4.08
CA ILE A 26 -12.26 4.54 3.67
C ILE A 26 -11.21 3.86 4.55
N ASP A 27 -11.65 2.84 5.28
CA ASP A 27 -10.77 2.01 6.09
C ASP A 27 -10.08 1.00 5.17
N LEU A 28 -8.76 1.01 5.20
CA LEU A 28 -7.91 0.13 4.42
C LEU A 28 -6.86 -0.46 5.35
N SER A 29 -6.76 -1.77 5.44
CA SER A 29 -5.78 -2.41 6.32
C SER A 29 -4.72 -3.21 5.56
N ALA A 30 -3.54 -3.34 6.16
CA ALA A 30 -2.49 -4.21 5.66
C ALA A 30 -2.80 -5.67 6.04
N TYR A 31 -2.91 -6.55 5.03
CA TYR A 31 -3.16 -7.96 5.22
C TYR A 31 -2.09 -8.79 4.51
N ILE A 32 -1.46 -9.71 5.21
CA ILE A 32 -0.53 -10.68 4.63
C ILE A 32 -1.15 -12.06 4.83
N ASP A 33 -1.35 -12.76 3.71
CA ASP A 33 -1.84 -14.13 3.74
C ASP A 33 -0.78 -15.11 4.26
N ASP A 34 -1.23 -16.31 4.66
CA ASP A 34 -0.37 -17.32 5.27
C ASP A 34 0.72 -17.81 4.31
N GLU A 35 0.45 -17.88 3.00
CA GLU A 35 1.43 -18.30 1.99
C GLU A 35 2.56 -17.28 1.88
N THR A 36 2.22 -16.01 1.74
CA THR A 36 3.20 -14.90 1.70
C THR A 36 3.96 -14.80 3.02
N ALA A 37 3.29 -14.98 4.16
CA ALA A 37 3.93 -14.97 5.47
C ALA A 37 4.94 -16.12 5.61
N ALA A 38 4.59 -17.32 5.17
CA ALA A 38 5.50 -18.48 5.17
C ALA A 38 6.71 -18.27 4.26
N GLN A 39 6.52 -17.67 3.09
CA GLN A 39 7.61 -17.35 2.16
C GLN A 39 8.58 -16.31 2.74
N LEU A 40 8.07 -15.30 3.41
CA LEU A 40 8.88 -14.20 3.99
C LEU A 40 9.55 -14.58 5.31
N GLY A 41 8.92 -15.43 6.10
CA GLY A 41 9.20 -15.65 7.51
C GLY A 41 8.63 -14.54 8.40
N ASP A 42 8.29 -14.86 9.64
CA ASP A 42 7.50 -14.03 10.55
C ASP A 42 8.02 -12.59 10.70
N ASN A 43 9.35 -12.44 10.89
CA ASN A 43 9.96 -11.13 11.08
C ASN A 43 9.86 -10.23 9.85
N ASN A 44 10.08 -10.80 8.66
CA ASN A 44 10.00 -10.06 7.41
C ASN A 44 8.54 -9.75 7.04
N ALA A 45 7.62 -10.69 7.30
CA ALA A 45 6.19 -10.48 7.13
C ALA A 45 5.68 -9.33 8.00
N ALA A 46 6.05 -9.31 9.30
CA ALA A 46 5.71 -8.22 10.20
C ALA A 46 6.30 -6.88 9.74
N ALA A 47 7.57 -6.88 9.29
CA ALA A 47 8.22 -5.68 8.77
C ALA A 47 7.53 -5.15 7.51
N LEU A 48 7.16 -6.04 6.57
CA LEU A 48 6.44 -5.66 5.36
C LEU A 48 5.04 -5.11 5.69
N LYS A 49 4.30 -5.78 6.58
CA LYS A 49 3.00 -5.31 7.06
C LYS A 49 3.08 -3.90 7.61
N ASN A 50 4.07 -3.62 8.45
CA ASN A 50 4.28 -2.28 9.02
C ASN A 50 4.60 -1.23 7.93
N LYS A 51 5.31 -1.61 6.86
CA LYS A 51 5.58 -0.71 5.73
C LYS A 51 4.31 -0.43 4.93
N ILE A 52 3.48 -1.44 4.70
CA ILE A 52 2.19 -1.28 4.02
C ILE A 52 1.25 -0.36 4.83
N SER A 53 1.15 -0.57 6.16
CA SER A 53 0.40 0.32 7.05
C SER A 53 0.87 1.78 6.95
N LYS A 54 2.19 2.00 6.86
CA LYS A 54 2.75 3.35 6.65
C LYS A 54 2.42 3.91 5.27
N ILE A 55 2.39 3.09 4.22
CA ILE A 55 1.95 3.53 2.88
C ILE A 55 0.49 3.99 2.94
N ILE A 56 -0.38 3.20 3.56
CA ILE A 56 -1.82 3.50 3.72
C ILE A 56 -2.01 4.84 4.43
N THR A 57 -1.43 4.98 5.63
CA THR A 57 -1.64 6.16 6.48
C THR A 57 -1.03 7.43 5.90
N ARG A 58 0.13 7.34 5.23
CA ARG A 58 0.77 8.49 4.57
C ARG A 58 -0.03 9.03 3.38
N ASN A 59 -0.86 8.19 2.78
CA ASN A 59 -1.71 8.57 1.66
C ASN A 59 -3.16 8.89 2.08
N GLY A 60 -3.36 9.19 3.37
CA GLY A 60 -4.61 9.75 3.88
C GLY A 60 -5.73 8.74 4.12
N MET A 61 -5.42 7.44 4.06
CA MET A 61 -6.37 6.38 4.41
C MET A 61 -6.21 5.99 5.89
N ALA A 62 -7.28 5.54 6.53
CA ALA A 62 -7.20 4.98 7.88
C ALA A 62 -6.69 3.54 7.80
N ASP A 63 -5.63 3.22 8.57
CA ASP A 63 -5.19 1.83 8.76
C ASP A 63 -6.06 1.20 9.85
N ALA A 64 -7.24 0.77 9.46
CA ALA A 64 -8.23 0.16 10.35
C ALA A 64 -8.77 -1.13 9.72
N ALA A 65 -9.14 -2.09 10.56
CA ALA A 65 -9.74 -3.33 10.10
C ALA A 65 -11.07 -3.04 9.41
N GLY A 66 -11.17 -3.41 8.13
CA GLY A 66 -12.33 -3.16 7.29
C GLY A 66 -12.48 -4.22 6.21
N LEU A 67 -13.37 -3.94 5.26
CA LEU A 67 -13.63 -4.81 4.11
C LEU A 67 -12.48 -4.81 3.10
N PHE A 68 -11.74 -3.71 3.04
CA PHE A 68 -10.70 -3.50 2.04
C PHE A 68 -9.32 -3.69 2.63
N VAL A 69 -8.47 -4.40 1.91
CA VAL A 69 -7.12 -4.73 2.36
C VAL A 69 -6.10 -4.46 1.26
N VAL A 70 -4.89 -4.11 1.69
CA VAL A 70 -3.70 -4.11 0.84
C VAL A 70 -2.94 -5.41 1.11
N THR A 71 -2.84 -6.25 0.09
CA THR A 71 -2.19 -7.55 0.15
C THR A 71 -0.92 -7.53 -0.69
N PRO A 72 0.24 -7.90 -0.14
CA PRO A 72 1.47 -8.09 -0.90
C PRO A 72 1.50 -9.49 -1.52
N THR A 73 2.08 -9.58 -2.72
CA THR A 73 2.54 -10.83 -3.34
C THR A 73 4.00 -10.64 -3.71
N LEU A 74 4.86 -11.56 -3.29
CA LEU A 74 6.27 -11.54 -3.62
C LEU A 74 6.60 -12.68 -4.60
N THR A 75 7.05 -12.32 -5.79
CA THR A 75 7.47 -13.28 -6.81
C THR A 75 8.98 -13.22 -6.95
N ILE A 76 9.68 -14.31 -6.61
CA ILE A 76 11.13 -14.43 -6.83
C ILE A 76 11.35 -14.59 -8.34
N THR A 77 12.11 -13.69 -8.93
CA THR A 77 12.40 -13.68 -10.37
C THR A 77 13.81 -14.24 -10.67
N ASP A 78 14.71 -14.16 -9.70
CA ASP A 78 16.07 -14.70 -9.81
C ASP A 78 16.64 -14.93 -8.41
N ASP A 79 17.22 -16.10 -8.19
CA ASP A 79 18.01 -16.42 -7.01
C ASP A 79 19.37 -17.00 -7.48
N GLY A 80 20.40 -16.20 -7.33
CA GLY A 80 21.75 -16.55 -7.74
C GLY A 80 22.72 -16.56 -6.57
N ALA A 81 23.85 -17.24 -6.78
CA ALA A 81 24.97 -17.19 -5.87
C ALA A 81 26.25 -16.88 -6.65
N VAL A 82 27.05 -15.96 -6.12
CA VAL A 82 28.35 -15.60 -6.67
C VAL A 82 29.42 -15.99 -5.66
N ASP A 83 30.32 -16.88 -6.07
CA ASP A 83 31.48 -17.22 -5.28
C ASP A 83 32.58 -16.17 -5.51
N THR A 84 32.96 -15.48 -4.45
CA THR A 84 34.03 -14.47 -4.49
C THR A 84 35.40 -15.03 -4.14
N GLY A 85 35.52 -16.36 -3.99
CA GLY A 85 36.75 -17.06 -3.57
C GLY A 85 37.01 -17.01 -2.06
N MET A 86 36.39 -16.11 -1.32
CA MET A 86 36.46 -16.02 0.14
C MET A 86 35.09 -16.23 0.82
N THR A 87 34.03 -15.88 0.14
CA THR A 87 32.64 -16.04 0.63
C THR A 87 31.67 -16.20 -0.54
N THR A 88 30.61 -16.98 -0.35
CA THR A 88 29.51 -17.03 -1.28
C THR A 88 28.57 -15.87 -1.00
N LEU A 89 28.26 -15.08 -2.00
CA LEU A 89 27.30 -14.00 -1.93
C LEU A 89 26.04 -14.39 -2.69
N HIS A 90 24.90 -14.42 -2.01
CA HIS A 90 23.61 -14.64 -2.63
C HIS A 90 23.05 -13.34 -3.22
N VAL A 91 22.44 -13.43 -4.38
CA VAL A 91 21.73 -12.33 -5.04
C VAL A 91 20.29 -12.77 -5.22
N LEU A 92 19.36 -11.97 -4.74
CA LEU A 92 17.93 -12.23 -4.84
C LEU A 92 17.24 -11.08 -5.56
N ARG A 93 16.51 -11.40 -6.63
CA ARG A 93 15.62 -10.47 -7.32
C ARG A 93 14.19 -10.92 -7.14
N ALA A 94 13.32 -9.97 -6.89
CA ALA A 94 11.91 -10.25 -6.69
C ALA A 94 11.05 -9.08 -7.15
N ASP A 95 9.85 -9.39 -7.60
CA ASP A 95 8.79 -8.43 -7.84
C ASP A 95 7.83 -8.44 -6.66
N LEU A 96 7.66 -7.29 -6.03
CA LEU A 96 6.66 -7.07 -5.00
C LEU A 96 5.46 -6.38 -5.61
N THR A 97 4.32 -7.05 -5.60
CA THR A 97 3.03 -6.52 -6.03
C THR A 97 2.19 -6.21 -4.80
N LEU A 98 1.73 -4.97 -4.67
CA LEU A 98 0.69 -4.60 -3.71
C LEU A 98 -0.65 -4.53 -4.45
N SER A 99 -1.63 -5.28 -3.97
CA SER A 99 -2.99 -5.29 -4.52
C SER A 99 -3.97 -4.82 -3.47
N VAL A 100 -4.91 -3.95 -3.86
CA VAL A 100 -6.02 -3.53 -3.01
C VAL A 100 -7.25 -4.32 -3.41
N LYS A 101 -7.83 -5.04 -2.45
CA LYS A 101 -8.98 -5.90 -2.71
C LYS A 101 -10.01 -5.90 -1.58
N ASN A 102 -11.25 -6.29 -1.91
CA ASN A 102 -12.24 -6.67 -0.92
C ASN A 102 -11.89 -8.07 -0.40
N LEU A 103 -11.75 -8.20 0.91
CA LEU A 103 -11.30 -9.46 1.54
C LEU A 103 -12.31 -10.61 1.36
N PHE A 104 -13.61 -10.30 1.26
CA PHE A 104 -14.68 -11.32 1.20
C PHE A 104 -15.08 -11.70 -0.23
N GLU A 105 -14.97 -10.76 -1.17
CA GLU A 105 -15.41 -10.96 -2.55
C GLU A 105 -14.26 -11.18 -3.53
N ASP A 106 -13.02 -11.08 -3.04
CA ASP A 106 -11.77 -11.16 -3.80
C ASP A 106 -11.71 -10.20 -5.01
N THR A 107 -12.55 -9.15 -4.98
CA THR A 107 -12.56 -8.10 -6.01
C THR A 107 -11.35 -7.21 -5.85
N VAL A 108 -10.55 -7.09 -6.92
CA VAL A 108 -9.34 -6.25 -6.94
C VAL A 108 -9.68 -4.87 -7.51
N PHE A 109 -9.39 -3.82 -6.76
CA PHE A 109 -9.59 -2.41 -7.16
C PHE A 109 -8.38 -1.81 -7.84
N GLY A 110 -7.20 -2.37 -7.61
CA GLY A 110 -5.96 -1.95 -8.25
C GLY A 110 -4.76 -2.72 -7.72
N SER A 111 -3.67 -2.68 -8.48
CA SER A 111 -2.40 -3.27 -8.09
C SER A 111 -1.22 -2.47 -8.62
N GLN A 112 -0.10 -2.56 -7.92
CA GLN A 112 1.16 -1.93 -8.33
C GLN A 112 2.32 -2.85 -8.01
N THR A 113 3.17 -3.09 -9.01
CA THR A 113 4.37 -3.92 -8.88
C THR A 113 5.62 -3.06 -8.85
N ILE A 114 6.56 -3.41 -7.99
CA ILE A 114 7.92 -2.87 -7.96
C ILE A 114 8.93 -4.02 -7.99
N SER A 115 10.00 -3.85 -8.76
CA SER A 115 11.12 -4.81 -8.79
C SER A 115 12.16 -4.42 -7.73
N LEU A 116 12.61 -5.41 -6.99
CA LEU A 116 13.57 -5.28 -5.91
C LEU A 116 14.74 -6.22 -6.15
N GLN A 117 15.93 -5.81 -5.72
CA GLN A 117 17.12 -6.66 -5.73
C GLN A 117 17.91 -6.47 -4.43
N ALA A 118 18.38 -7.57 -3.88
CA ALA A 118 19.25 -7.56 -2.71
C ALA A 118 20.34 -8.63 -2.81
N ASN A 119 21.39 -8.43 -2.07
CA ASN A 119 22.48 -9.37 -1.89
C ASN A 119 22.76 -9.56 -0.40
N GLY A 120 23.27 -10.72 -0.06
CA GLY A 120 23.56 -11.07 1.32
C GLY A 120 24.33 -12.38 1.45
N LYS A 121 24.74 -12.69 2.66
CA LYS A 121 25.48 -13.92 2.97
C LYS A 121 24.58 -15.17 3.03
N SER A 122 23.27 -15.00 2.97
CA SER A 122 22.27 -16.07 2.93
C SER A 122 21.00 -15.54 2.25
N ILE A 123 20.14 -16.45 1.80
CA ILE A 123 18.83 -16.11 1.22
C ILE A 123 17.97 -15.32 2.23
N GLU A 124 18.00 -15.70 3.51
CA GLU A 124 17.29 -14.97 4.57
C GLU A 124 17.80 -13.54 4.72
N ALA A 125 19.13 -13.32 4.65
CA ALA A 125 19.71 -11.97 4.66
C ALA A 125 19.30 -11.16 3.43
N CYS A 126 19.22 -11.79 2.25
CA CYS A 126 18.72 -11.18 1.04
C CYS A 126 17.25 -10.77 1.21
N MET A 127 16.39 -11.66 1.72
CA MET A 127 14.97 -11.39 1.93
C MET A 127 14.77 -10.20 2.88
N ARG A 128 15.47 -10.17 4.00
CA ARG A 128 15.45 -9.02 4.93
C ARG A 128 15.86 -7.72 4.23
N SER A 129 16.92 -7.78 3.42
CA SER A 129 17.40 -6.62 2.66
C SER A 129 16.39 -6.16 1.61
N LEU A 130 15.70 -7.09 0.91
CA LEU A 130 14.62 -6.77 -0.03
C LEU A 130 13.50 -5.99 0.66
N ILE A 131 13.00 -6.51 1.79
CA ILE A 131 11.92 -5.85 2.54
C ILE A 131 12.36 -4.47 3.02
N ASN A 132 13.62 -4.32 3.48
CA ASN A 132 14.15 -3.02 3.89
C ASN A 132 14.19 -2.00 2.75
N LYS A 133 14.38 -2.43 1.52
CA LYS A 133 14.39 -1.57 0.32
C LYS A 133 13.00 -1.09 -0.11
N VAL A 134 11.92 -1.66 0.39
CA VAL A 134 10.57 -1.17 0.11
C VAL A 134 10.44 0.27 0.61
N ASN A 135 10.33 1.21 -0.33
CA ASN A 135 10.23 2.64 -0.02
C ASN A 135 8.76 3.02 0.20
N VAL A 136 8.42 3.38 1.44
CA VAL A 136 7.06 3.80 1.81
C VAL A 136 6.63 5.13 1.18
N ASN A 137 7.57 5.89 0.62
CA ASN A 137 7.31 7.14 -0.08
C ASN A 137 7.32 6.99 -1.62
N ASP A 138 7.30 5.77 -2.14
CA ASP A 138 7.28 5.53 -3.58
C ASP A 138 5.99 6.11 -4.19
N ALA A 139 6.14 6.98 -5.18
CA ALA A 139 5.03 7.66 -5.84
C ALA A 139 4.04 6.69 -6.51
N ARG A 140 4.51 5.49 -6.89
CA ARG A 140 3.66 4.44 -7.47
C ARG A 140 2.64 3.91 -6.47
N PHE A 141 3.04 3.77 -5.20
CA PHE A 141 2.12 3.37 -4.13
C PHE A 141 1.15 4.48 -3.76
N ALA A 142 1.62 5.73 -3.74
CA ALA A 142 0.75 6.88 -3.55
C ALA A 142 -0.33 6.97 -4.65
N LYS A 143 0.08 6.74 -5.91
CA LYS A 143 -0.86 6.68 -7.03
C LYS A 143 -1.85 5.52 -6.88
N LEU A 144 -1.39 4.32 -6.54
CA LEU A 144 -2.26 3.16 -6.30
C LEU A 144 -3.35 3.50 -5.27
N ILE A 145 -2.96 4.02 -4.10
CA ILE A 145 -3.92 4.37 -3.03
C ILE A 145 -4.91 5.43 -3.50
N GLY A 146 -4.45 6.46 -4.22
CA GLY A 146 -5.32 7.50 -4.77
C GLY A 146 -6.32 6.97 -5.80
N ASP A 147 -5.88 6.13 -6.72
CA ASP A 147 -6.72 5.55 -7.78
C ASP A 147 -7.81 4.63 -7.17
N VAL A 148 -7.45 3.79 -6.19
CA VAL A 148 -8.39 2.85 -5.57
C VAL A 148 -9.38 3.54 -4.63
N GLN A 149 -9.04 4.69 -4.04
CA GLN A 149 -9.94 5.46 -3.20
C GLN A 149 -11.21 5.85 -3.95
N GLN A 150 -11.08 6.25 -5.21
CA GLN A 150 -12.21 6.54 -6.08
C GLN A 150 -13.01 5.28 -6.40
N GLY A 151 -12.35 4.19 -6.79
CA GLY A 151 -13.00 2.93 -7.12
C GLY A 151 -13.78 2.30 -5.97
N ILE A 152 -13.27 2.42 -4.74
CA ILE A 152 -13.97 1.95 -3.54
C ILE A 152 -15.16 2.86 -3.19
N ALA A 153 -15.03 4.18 -3.39
CA ALA A 153 -16.13 5.11 -3.12
C ALA A 153 -17.33 4.91 -4.06
N ASP A 154 -17.10 4.36 -5.23
CA ASP A 154 -18.13 4.07 -6.25
C ASP A 154 -18.70 2.63 -6.12
N TYR A 155 -18.12 1.80 -5.25
CA TYR A 155 -18.50 0.40 -4.99
C TYR A 155 -19.61 0.28 -3.96
#